data_507c94f79001ddaf4c5c64b74dded86a
#
_entry.id   507c94f79001ddaf4c5c64b74dded86a
#
_cell.length_a   1.000
_cell.length_b   1.000
_cell.length_c   1.000
_cell.angle_alpha   90.00
_cell.angle_beta   90.00
_cell.angle_gamma   90.00
#
_symmetry.space_group_name_H-M   'P 1'
#
loop_
_entity.id
_entity.type
_entity.pdbx_description
1 polymer ?
#
loop_
_entity_poly.entity_id
_entity_poly.type
_entity_poly.pdbx_seq_one_letter_code
_entity_poly.pdbx_strand_id
1 'polypeptide(L)'
;RSASMLRAIAEHAGERGVRLVLEALQPVESMIVNSAADTKRMIEAVDHPALKACLDLGAMAVAGDTIDDYFDLLGDDVAHVHFVDVAADGTTHLAWGDGDRDMRADLDRLVARGYRGVVSAETYDWRYFADPAAADAQVMAEYRRAIGV
;
A
#
# COMPACT_ATOMS: atom_id res chain seq x y z
N ARG A 1 11.14 -2.70 -21.01
CA ARG A 1 12.08 -1.71 -20.46
C ARG A 1 11.96 -1.58 -18.94
N SER A 2 10.79 -1.26 -18.41
CA SER A 2 10.62 -1.08 -16.95
C SER A 2 11.00 -2.33 -16.16
N ALA A 3 10.52 -3.50 -16.56
CA ALA A 3 10.87 -4.76 -15.89
C ALA A 3 12.38 -5.05 -15.90
N SER A 4 13.10 -4.78 -17.01
CA SER A 4 14.54 -5.02 -17.05
C SER A 4 15.34 -4.06 -16.15
N MET A 5 14.86 -2.84 -15.99
CA MET A 5 15.48 -1.89 -15.05
C MET A 5 15.20 -2.29 -13.60
N LEU A 6 13.94 -2.65 -13.29
CA LEU A 6 13.58 -3.13 -11.97
C LEU A 6 14.33 -4.41 -11.60
N ARG A 7 14.56 -5.32 -12.56
CA ARG A 7 15.36 -6.52 -12.31
C ARG A 7 16.78 -6.17 -11.88
N ALA A 8 17.47 -5.28 -12.59
CA ALA A 8 18.83 -4.86 -12.22
C ALA A 8 18.86 -4.21 -10.82
N ILE A 9 17.85 -3.42 -10.47
CA ILE A 9 17.73 -2.83 -9.13
C ILE A 9 17.46 -3.92 -8.08
N ALA A 10 16.59 -4.89 -8.39
CA ALA A 10 16.26 -5.99 -7.48
C ALA A 10 17.46 -6.92 -7.23
N GLU A 11 18.26 -7.21 -8.27
CA GLU A 11 19.53 -7.95 -8.13
C GLU A 11 20.48 -7.23 -7.17
N HIS A 12 20.69 -5.93 -7.40
CA HIS A 12 21.57 -5.12 -6.55
C HIS A 12 21.09 -5.02 -5.10
N ALA A 13 19.77 -4.85 -4.90
CA ALA A 13 19.16 -4.83 -3.58
C ALA A 13 19.28 -6.19 -2.87
N GLY A 14 19.00 -7.28 -3.60
CA GLY A 14 19.08 -8.65 -3.08
C GLY A 14 20.48 -9.03 -2.61
N GLU A 15 21.54 -8.64 -3.34
CA GLU A 15 22.93 -8.83 -2.92
C GLU A 15 23.27 -8.16 -1.58
N ARG A 16 22.48 -7.17 -1.18
CA ARG A 16 22.65 -6.39 0.07
C ARG A 16 21.63 -6.73 1.13
N GLY A 17 20.81 -7.76 0.91
CA GLY A 17 19.75 -8.16 1.83
C GLY A 17 18.62 -7.12 1.93
N VAL A 18 18.48 -6.23 0.95
CA VAL A 18 17.42 -5.23 0.89
C VAL A 18 16.25 -5.78 0.09
N ARG A 19 15.04 -5.66 0.63
CA ARG A 19 13.79 -5.95 -0.05
C ARG A 19 13.26 -4.67 -0.68
N LEU A 20 12.85 -4.76 -1.93
CA LEU A 20 12.10 -3.72 -2.63
C LEU A 20 10.63 -4.07 -2.61
N VAL A 21 9.77 -3.06 -2.55
CA VAL A 21 8.33 -3.22 -2.74
C VAL A 21 7.87 -2.35 -3.91
N LEU A 22 7.11 -2.96 -4.81
CA LEU A 22 6.48 -2.27 -5.94
C LEU A 22 5.08 -1.86 -5.52
N GLU A 23 4.81 -0.59 -5.62
CA GLU A 23 3.52 0.01 -5.36
C GLU A 23 2.74 0.23 -6.67
N ALA A 24 1.46 -0.11 -6.64
CA ALA A 24 0.52 0.37 -7.66
C ALA A 24 0.18 1.82 -7.35
N LEU A 25 0.22 2.66 -8.38
CA LEU A 25 -0.12 4.08 -8.28
C LEU A 25 -1.45 4.36 -8.98
N GLN A 26 -2.06 5.49 -8.66
CA GLN A 26 -3.28 5.91 -9.36
C GLN A 26 -3.00 6.20 -10.84
N PRO A 27 -3.99 6.04 -11.76
CA PRO A 27 -3.79 6.30 -13.19
C PRO A 27 -3.34 7.72 -13.54
N VAL A 28 -3.61 8.69 -12.67
CA VAL A 28 -3.11 10.08 -12.81
C VAL A 28 -1.61 10.19 -12.54
N GLU A 29 -1.03 9.25 -11.79
CA GLU A 29 0.37 9.25 -11.37
C GLU A 29 1.24 8.31 -12.22
N SER A 30 0.67 7.20 -12.69
CA SER A 30 1.38 6.16 -13.45
C SER A 30 0.50 5.56 -14.53
N MET A 31 1.13 5.16 -15.64
CA MET A 31 0.46 4.45 -16.74
C MET A 31 0.87 2.96 -16.80
N ILE A 32 1.60 2.43 -15.83
CA ILE A 32 2.23 1.12 -15.97
C ILE A 32 1.66 0.11 -14.96
N VAL A 33 1.57 0.50 -13.69
CA VAL A 33 1.12 -0.37 -12.61
C VAL A 33 0.08 0.40 -11.80
N ASN A 34 -1.19 0.01 -11.95
CA ASN A 34 -2.32 0.72 -11.34
C ASN A 34 -3.31 -0.22 -10.62
N SER A 35 -3.01 -1.51 -10.55
CA SER A 35 -3.89 -2.51 -9.92
C SER A 35 -3.09 -3.68 -9.35
N ALA A 36 -3.74 -4.52 -8.56
CA ALA A 36 -3.20 -5.78 -8.08
C ALA A 36 -2.72 -6.67 -9.24
N ALA A 37 -3.51 -6.74 -10.32
CA ALA A 37 -3.17 -7.53 -11.50
C ALA A 37 -1.95 -6.97 -12.24
N ASP A 38 -1.79 -5.65 -12.32
CA ASP A 38 -0.61 -5.02 -12.92
C ASP A 38 0.63 -5.28 -12.07
N THR A 39 0.49 -5.17 -10.75
CA THR A 39 1.55 -5.45 -9.78
C THR A 39 2.05 -6.88 -9.94
N LYS A 40 1.13 -7.86 -9.99
CA LYS A 40 1.46 -9.26 -10.25
C LYS A 40 2.24 -9.43 -11.56
N ARG A 41 1.71 -8.89 -12.67
CA ARG A 41 2.39 -8.99 -13.98
C ARG A 41 3.80 -8.39 -13.96
N MET A 42 4.00 -7.28 -13.25
CA MET A 42 5.32 -6.66 -13.17
C MET A 42 6.28 -7.49 -12.31
N ILE A 43 5.84 -8.02 -11.17
CA ILE A 43 6.67 -8.89 -10.30
C ILE A 43 7.07 -10.15 -11.07
N GLU A 44 6.14 -10.80 -11.77
CA GLU A 44 6.42 -11.96 -12.60
C GLU A 44 7.40 -11.64 -13.76
N ALA A 45 7.26 -10.48 -14.40
CA ALA A 45 8.16 -10.04 -15.47
C ALA A 45 9.57 -9.69 -14.97
N VAL A 46 9.69 -9.23 -13.73
CA VAL A 46 10.98 -8.97 -13.07
C VAL A 46 11.60 -10.28 -12.60
N ASP A 47 10.81 -11.23 -12.10
CA ASP A 47 11.24 -12.56 -11.66
C ASP A 47 12.46 -12.52 -10.75
N HIS A 48 12.39 -11.78 -9.65
CA HIS A 48 13.47 -11.68 -8.66
C HIS A 48 12.92 -11.64 -7.23
N PRO A 49 13.43 -12.48 -6.30
CA PRO A 49 12.85 -12.65 -4.95
C PRO A 49 12.95 -11.40 -4.07
N ALA A 50 13.86 -10.48 -4.36
CA ALA A 50 13.99 -9.22 -3.62
C ALA A 50 12.90 -8.20 -3.97
N LEU A 51 12.13 -8.39 -5.06
CA LEU A 51 10.99 -7.53 -5.41
C LEU A 51 9.69 -8.14 -4.89
N LYS A 52 8.97 -7.38 -4.10
CA LYS A 52 7.69 -7.71 -3.49
C LYS A 52 6.65 -6.64 -3.81
N ALA A 53 5.43 -6.78 -3.32
CA ALA A 53 4.36 -5.83 -3.50
C ALA A 53 4.19 -4.92 -2.26
N CYS A 54 3.89 -3.65 -2.52
CA CYS A 54 3.24 -2.76 -1.58
C CYS A 54 1.74 -2.70 -1.94
N LEU A 55 0.89 -2.94 -0.97
CA LEU A 55 -0.54 -2.67 -1.05
C LEU A 55 -0.78 -1.26 -0.49
N ASP A 56 -1.07 -0.30 -1.35
CA ASP A 56 -1.58 1.01 -0.95
C ASP A 56 -3.11 1.00 -0.98
N LEU A 57 -3.76 1.34 0.14
CA LEU A 57 -5.23 1.32 0.24
C LEU A 57 -5.89 2.42 -0.61
N GLY A 58 -5.19 3.54 -0.84
CA GLY A 58 -5.68 4.62 -1.69
C GLY A 58 -5.71 4.23 -3.16
N ALA A 59 -4.57 3.77 -3.68
CA ALA A 59 -4.47 3.30 -5.06
C ALA A 59 -5.36 2.08 -5.32
N MET A 60 -5.43 1.14 -4.37
CA MET A 60 -6.33 -0.01 -4.39
C MET A 60 -7.80 0.43 -4.55
N ALA A 61 -8.25 1.40 -3.75
CA ALA A 61 -9.63 1.89 -3.80
C ALA A 61 -9.95 2.55 -5.15
N VAL A 62 -9.03 3.35 -5.68
CA VAL A 62 -9.19 3.99 -7.00
C VAL A 62 -9.21 2.98 -8.14
N ALA A 63 -8.44 1.90 -8.04
CA ALA A 63 -8.45 0.80 -8.99
C ALA A 63 -9.74 -0.04 -8.95
N GLY A 64 -10.51 0.06 -7.87
CA GLY A 64 -11.67 -0.80 -7.60
C GLY A 64 -11.26 -2.20 -7.13
N ASP A 65 -10.00 -2.39 -6.76
CA ASP A 65 -9.49 -3.62 -6.16
C ASP A 65 -9.84 -3.68 -4.67
N THR A 66 -9.68 -4.85 -4.09
CA THR A 66 -9.87 -5.13 -2.66
C THR A 66 -8.59 -5.70 -2.05
N ILE A 67 -8.51 -5.70 -0.72
CA ILE A 67 -7.45 -6.42 0.01
C ILE A 67 -7.40 -7.89 -0.43
N ASP A 68 -8.56 -8.51 -0.65
CA ASP A 68 -8.63 -9.90 -1.08
C ASP A 68 -8.00 -10.11 -2.45
N ASP A 69 -8.24 -9.22 -3.41
CA ASP A 69 -7.65 -9.33 -4.75
C ASP A 69 -6.13 -9.31 -4.69
N TYR A 70 -5.55 -8.45 -3.84
CA TYR A 70 -4.10 -8.42 -3.62
C TYR A 70 -3.59 -9.75 -3.04
N PHE A 71 -4.21 -10.28 -2.00
CA PHE A 71 -3.76 -11.53 -1.39
C PHE A 71 -4.06 -12.76 -2.22
N ASP A 72 -5.13 -12.77 -3.00
CA ASP A 72 -5.46 -13.88 -3.92
C ASP A 72 -4.49 -13.94 -5.11
N LEU A 73 -4.02 -12.78 -5.59
CA LEU A 73 -3.09 -12.69 -6.70
C LEU A 73 -1.62 -12.81 -6.29
N LEU A 74 -1.24 -12.24 -5.15
CA LEU A 74 0.15 -12.02 -4.75
C LEU A 74 0.55 -12.82 -3.50
N GLY A 75 -0.41 -13.22 -2.67
CA GLY A 75 -0.15 -14.05 -1.48
C GLY A 75 0.93 -13.44 -0.57
N ASP A 76 1.98 -14.22 -0.31
CA ASP A 76 3.12 -13.84 0.52
C ASP A 76 4.03 -12.77 -0.12
N ASP A 77 3.77 -12.40 -1.37
CA ASP A 77 4.49 -11.28 -2.00
C ASP A 77 3.97 -9.91 -1.55
N VAL A 78 2.81 -9.80 -0.89
CA VAL A 78 2.39 -8.58 -0.21
C VAL A 78 3.26 -8.39 1.03
N ALA A 79 4.25 -7.51 0.94
CA ALA A 79 5.28 -7.35 1.97
C ALA A 79 5.24 -6.01 2.71
N HIS A 80 4.46 -5.07 2.24
CA HIS A 80 4.23 -3.76 2.85
C HIS A 80 2.81 -3.28 2.58
N VAL A 81 2.27 -2.47 3.50
CA VAL A 81 0.95 -1.85 3.34
C VAL A 81 1.06 -0.37 3.68
N HIS A 82 0.63 0.49 2.75
CA HIS A 82 0.31 1.88 3.03
C HIS A 82 -1.16 1.95 3.46
N PHE A 83 -1.35 2.31 4.72
CA PHE A 83 -2.65 2.30 5.39
C PHE A 83 -3.17 3.73 5.48
N VAL A 84 -3.93 4.11 4.47
CA VAL A 84 -4.46 5.44 4.26
C VAL A 84 -5.97 5.42 4.15
N ASP A 85 -6.63 6.47 4.62
CA ASP A 85 -8.07 6.64 4.45
C ASP A 85 -8.39 7.26 3.08
N VAL A 86 -9.62 7.03 2.62
CA VAL A 86 -10.10 7.49 1.31
C VAL A 86 -11.51 8.03 1.46
N ALA A 87 -11.75 9.23 0.96
CA ALA A 87 -13.07 9.83 0.97
C ALA A 87 -13.95 9.34 -0.19
N ALA A 88 -15.25 9.46 -0.05
CA ALA A 88 -16.24 9.07 -1.07
C ALA A 88 -16.10 9.82 -2.40
N ASP A 89 -15.48 11.00 -2.40
CA ASP A 89 -15.20 11.79 -3.60
C ASP A 89 -13.94 11.32 -4.34
N GLY A 90 -13.23 10.30 -3.82
CA GLY A 90 -12.01 9.76 -4.39
C GLY A 90 -10.72 10.41 -3.89
N THR A 91 -10.79 11.35 -2.93
CA THR A 91 -9.59 11.87 -2.27
C THR A 91 -8.92 10.77 -1.46
N THR A 92 -7.65 10.53 -1.70
CA THR A 92 -6.84 9.48 -1.07
C THR A 92 -5.77 10.06 -0.14
N HIS A 93 -4.99 9.17 0.50
CA HIS A 93 -3.88 9.53 1.41
C HIS A 93 -4.32 10.39 2.59
N LEU A 94 -5.54 10.14 3.06
CA LEU A 94 -6.11 10.81 4.22
C LEU A 94 -5.67 10.12 5.52
N ALA A 95 -5.58 10.91 6.59
CA ALA A 95 -5.40 10.37 7.92
C ALA A 95 -6.63 9.53 8.32
N TRP A 96 -6.43 8.47 9.09
CA TRP A 96 -7.52 7.63 9.59
C TRP A 96 -8.56 8.49 10.31
N GLY A 97 -9.80 8.46 9.82
CA GLY A 97 -10.95 9.21 10.31
C GLY A 97 -11.27 10.49 9.53
N ASP A 98 -10.47 10.86 8.51
CA ASP A 98 -10.75 11.98 7.62
C ASP A 98 -11.39 11.56 6.29
N GLY A 99 -11.46 10.26 6.02
CA GLY A 99 -12.13 9.65 4.90
C GLY A 99 -13.40 8.89 5.30
N ASP A 100 -13.86 8.04 4.39
CA ASP A 100 -15.11 7.29 4.51
C ASP A 100 -14.88 5.77 4.55
N ARG A 101 -13.62 5.29 4.54
CA ARG A 101 -13.34 3.85 4.61
C ARG A 101 -13.59 3.29 6.00
N ASP A 102 -14.08 2.07 6.07
CA ASP A 102 -14.04 1.30 7.31
C ASP A 102 -12.62 0.76 7.56
N MET A 103 -11.74 1.66 7.98
CA MET A 103 -10.32 1.36 8.24
C MET A 103 -10.14 0.26 9.29
N ARG A 104 -11.10 0.10 10.22
CA ARG A 104 -11.07 -1.01 11.18
C ARG A 104 -11.33 -2.35 10.49
N ALA A 105 -12.31 -2.41 9.60
CA ALA A 105 -12.57 -3.62 8.82
C ALA A 105 -11.39 -3.96 7.89
N ASP A 106 -10.73 -2.95 7.30
CA ASP A 106 -9.50 -3.16 6.51
C ASP A 106 -8.38 -3.77 7.35
N LEU A 107 -8.16 -3.27 8.57
CA LEU A 107 -7.15 -3.82 9.50
C LEU A 107 -7.48 -5.27 9.88
N ASP A 108 -8.74 -5.54 10.24
CA ASP A 108 -9.20 -6.89 10.55
C ASP A 108 -9.07 -7.84 9.35
N ARG A 109 -9.29 -7.31 8.12
CA ARG A 109 -9.11 -8.10 6.90
C ARG A 109 -7.66 -8.46 6.63
N LEU A 110 -6.72 -7.52 6.79
CA LEU A 110 -5.28 -7.79 6.70
C LEU A 110 -4.86 -8.90 7.68
N VAL A 111 -5.34 -8.82 8.93
CA VAL A 111 -5.08 -9.85 9.96
C VAL A 111 -5.67 -11.19 9.54
N ALA A 112 -6.92 -11.22 9.05
CA ALA A 112 -7.59 -12.45 8.60
C ALA A 112 -6.89 -13.10 7.40
N ARG A 113 -6.26 -12.30 6.50
CA ARG A 113 -5.41 -12.79 5.40
C ARG A 113 -4.03 -13.26 5.86
N GLY A 114 -3.75 -13.19 7.15
CA GLY A 114 -2.48 -13.64 7.73
C GLY A 114 -1.32 -12.66 7.58
N TYR A 115 -1.59 -11.41 7.21
CA TYR A 115 -0.53 -10.40 7.08
C TYR A 115 0.21 -10.19 8.42
N ARG A 116 1.53 -10.15 8.35
CA ARG A 116 2.42 -9.97 9.52
C ARG A 116 3.51 -8.92 9.26
N GLY A 117 3.39 -8.22 8.14
CA GLY A 117 4.35 -7.19 7.72
C GLY A 117 4.13 -5.85 8.42
N VAL A 118 4.85 -4.85 7.93
CA VAL A 118 4.75 -3.48 8.41
C VAL A 118 3.56 -2.79 7.73
N VAL A 119 2.82 -2.03 8.52
CA VAL A 119 1.76 -1.13 8.08
C VAL A 119 2.25 0.29 8.39
N SER A 120 2.33 1.14 7.38
CA SER A 120 2.71 2.55 7.55
C SER A 120 1.58 3.49 7.11
N ALA A 121 1.38 4.54 7.86
CA ALA A 121 0.57 5.66 7.40
C ALA A 121 1.35 6.44 6.33
N GLU A 122 0.67 6.85 5.28
CA GLU A 122 1.21 7.69 4.22
C GLU A 122 0.26 8.87 3.98
N THR A 123 0.06 9.68 5.01
CA THR A 123 -0.80 10.85 4.96
C THR A 123 -0.12 11.95 4.14
N TYR A 124 -0.70 12.33 3.02
CA TYR A 124 0.00 13.17 2.06
C TYR A 124 -0.91 14.23 1.41
N ASP A 125 -2.18 14.31 1.79
CA ASP A 125 -3.06 15.36 1.33
C ASP A 125 -2.55 16.76 1.78
N TRP A 126 -2.75 17.77 0.93
CA TRP A 126 -2.31 19.15 1.17
C TRP A 126 -2.80 19.75 2.51
N ARG A 127 -3.93 19.27 3.04
CA ARG A 127 -4.51 19.70 4.31
C ARG A 127 -3.57 19.50 5.51
N TYR A 128 -2.62 18.55 5.38
CA TYR A 128 -1.68 18.20 6.45
C TYR A 128 -0.35 18.95 6.37
N PHE A 129 -0.09 19.70 5.30
CA PHE A 129 1.22 20.35 5.09
C PHE A 129 1.56 21.41 6.14
N ALA A 130 0.54 22.02 6.76
CA ALA A 130 0.76 23.00 7.82
C ALA A 130 1.19 22.36 9.16
N ASP A 131 0.73 21.13 9.43
CA ASP A 131 1.06 20.38 10.65
C ASP A 131 0.97 18.86 10.38
N PRO A 132 1.96 18.28 9.71
CA PRO A 132 1.97 16.85 9.43
C PRO A 132 2.03 16.01 10.70
N ALA A 133 2.63 16.50 11.79
CA ALA A 133 2.69 15.80 13.05
C ALA A 133 1.31 15.59 13.69
N ALA A 134 0.37 16.52 13.48
CA ALA A 134 -1.00 16.37 13.94
C ALA A 134 -1.72 15.23 13.19
N ALA A 135 -1.49 15.09 11.87
CA ALA A 135 -2.04 13.97 11.08
C ALA A 135 -1.51 12.61 11.58
N ASP A 136 -0.21 12.50 11.81
CA ASP A 136 0.41 11.29 12.36
C ASP A 136 -0.16 10.95 13.76
N ALA A 137 -0.31 11.96 14.61
CA ALA A 137 -0.89 11.78 15.94
C ALA A 137 -2.35 11.30 15.87
N GLN A 138 -3.14 11.82 14.92
CA GLN A 138 -4.51 11.36 14.66
C GLN A 138 -4.54 9.89 14.25
N VAL A 139 -3.75 9.51 13.24
CA VAL A 139 -3.67 8.10 12.79
C VAL A 139 -3.32 7.17 13.95
N MET A 140 -2.34 7.55 14.76
CA MET A 140 -1.94 6.74 15.91
C MET A 140 -3.00 6.67 17.01
N ALA A 141 -3.78 7.73 17.21
CA ALA A 141 -4.89 7.74 18.17
C ALA A 141 -6.03 6.82 17.70
N GLU A 142 -6.40 6.89 16.42
CA GLU A 142 -7.42 6.01 15.83
C GLU A 142 -6.99 4.54 15.84
N TYR A 143 -5.73 4.26 15.48
CA TYR A 143 -5.18 2.91 15.56
C TYR A 143 -5.25 2.34 16.98
N ARG A 144 -4.79 3.10 17.99
CA ARG A 144 -4.87 2.66 19.39
C ARG A 144 -6.30 2.40 19.83
N ARG A 145 -7.22 3.27 19.48
CA ARG A 145 -8.66 3.08 19.75
C ARG A 145 -9.17 1.79 19.12
N ALA A 146 -8.79 1.54 17.88
CA ALA A 146 -9.21 0.35 17.15
C ALA A 146 -8.72 -0.95 17.80
N ILE A 147 -7.50 -0.99 18.33
CA ILE A 147 -6.92 -2.19 18.96
C ILE A 147 -7.14 -2.25 20.49
N GLY A 148 -7.77 -1.24 21.09
CA GLY A 148 -8.14 -1.24 22.51
C GLY A 148 -7.01 -0.91 23.48
N VAL A 149 -6.03 -0.08 23.08
CA VAL A 149 -4.91 0.37 23.90
C VAL A 149 -4.73 1.88 23.87
#